data_7e2706227fac6efa33cd74b846ac7284
#
_entry.id   7e2706227fac6efa33cd74b846ac7284
#
_cell.length_a   1.000
_cell.length_b   1.000
_cell.length_c   1.000
_cell.angle_alpha   90.00
_cell.angle_beta   90.00
_cell.angle_gamma   90.00
#
_symmetry.space_group_name_H-M   'P 1'
#
loop_
_entity.id
_entity.type
_entity.pdbx_description
1 polymer ?
#
loop_
_entity_poly.entity_id
_entity_poly.type
_entity_poly.pdbx_seq_one_letter_code
_entity_poly.pdbx_strand_id
1 'polypeptide(L)'
;MRLRAVNTAFFIMAIAALGAVSARAADCGESADGFDQWLASFKQVAVRDGISQQVVDSSLNGVAFDPAVAARDRSQNFGTNFAAFSARHITPSRLKRGKNMLLAYAEPLQTIEQRYGVPGPVLVAIWGLETDYGAGLGSYPTFSALATLAYECRRAQVYRAELIDALMLVQRGLMHPSQRGAWAGEIGQTQFMPSAYLKYAVNAQGGGVGNPISSPADALASTANFLRGHGWTPGAGWDEGQPNFNVLLQWNSAPVYAKTVALFAEKLAAPE
;
A
#
# COMPACT_ATOMS: atom_id res chain seq x y z
N MET A 1 -57.83 45.32 62.14
CA MET A 1 -56.40 45.15 61.73
C MET A 1 -56.38 44.22 60.53
N ARG A 2 -56.24 44.77 59.33
CA ARG A 2 -56.25 43.98 58.07
C ARG A 2 -54.83 43.95 57.50
N LEU A 3 -54.20 42.74 57.46
CA LEU A 3 -52.95 42.58 56.80
C LEU A 3 -53.15 42.44 55.27
N ARG A 4 -52.44 43.26 54.52
CA ARG A 4 -52.39 43.17 53.06
C ARG A 4 -51.27 42.22 52.69
N ALA A 5 -51.57 41.14 51.92
CA ALA A 5 -50.61 40.26 51.29
C ALA A 5 -50.07 40.94 50.04
N VAL A 6 -48.74 40.99 49.92
CA VAL A 6 -47.98 41.44 48.74
C VAL A 6 -47.60 40.20 47.90
N ASN A 7 -48.22 40.12 46.72
CA ASN A 7 -47.87 39.09 45.72
C ASN A 7 -46.62 39.55 44.94
N THR A 8 -45.47 38.86 45.14
CA THR A 8 -44.26 39.05 44.34
C THR A 8 -44.25 37.99 43.25
N ALA A 9 -44.54 38.42 42.02
CA ALA A 9 -44.42 37.53 40.84
C ALA A 9 -42.92 37.36 40.44
N PHE A 10 -42.38 36.14 40.54
CA PHE A 10 -41.08 35.79 40.00
C PHE A 10 -41.21 35.45 38.50
N PHE A 11 -40.64 36.30 37.66
CA PHE A 11 -40.44 36.00 36.25
C PHE A 11 -39.23 35.08 36.10
N ILE A 12 -39.45 33.80 35.78
CA ILE A 12 -38.38 32.85 35.41
C ILE A 12 -38.10 33.04 33.93
N MET A 13 -36.96 33.66 33.62
CA MET A 13 -36.43 33.80 32.26
C MET A 13 -35.73 32.48 31.88
N ALA A 14 -36.39 31.63 31.07
CA ALA A 14 -35.81 30.42 30.53
C ALA A 14 -34.82 30.80 29.43
N ILE A 15 -33.52 30.72 29.72
CA ILE A 15 -32.48 30.82 28.72
C ILE A 15 -32.40 29.47 27.98
N ALA A 16 -32.95 29.42 26.77
CA ALA A 16 -32.76 28.29 25.86
C ALA A 16 -31.31 28.33 25.38
N ALA A 17 -30.46 27.51 25.99
CA ALA A 17 -29.12 27.23 25.47
C ALA A 17 -29.27 26.39 24.20
N LEU A 18 -29.20 27.00 23.03
CA LEU A 18 -29.00 26.32 21.77
C LEU A 18 -27.58 25.72 21.81
N GLY A 19 -27.49 24.48 22.26
CA GLY A 19 -26.28 23.69 22.10
C GLY A 19 -26.03 23.48 20.61
N ALA A 20 -25.02 24.14 20.07
CA ALA A 20 -24.49 23.82 18.77
C ALA A 20 -24.01 22.37 18.83
N VAL A 21 -24.80 21.45 18.30
CA VAL A 21 -24.33 20.08 18.02
C VAL A 21 -23.30 20.23 16.90
N SER A 22 -22.02 20.28 17.29
CA SER A 22 -20.94 20.16 16.32
C SER A 22 -21.16 18.82 15.62
N ALA A 23 -21.60 18.85 14.37
CA ALA A 23 -21.66 17.67 13.53
C ALA A 23 -20.23 17.11 13.46
N ARG A 24 -20.02 16.00 14.17
CA ARG A 24 -18.76 15.27 14.11
C ARG A 24 -18.64 14.80 12.67
N ALA A 25 -17.57 15.20 11.98
CA ALA A 25 -17.31 14.70 10.63
C ALA A 25 -17.42 13.18 10.67
N ALA A 26 -18.17 12.61 9.72
CA ALA A 26 -18.23 11.14 9.60
C ALA A 26 -16.81 10.60 9.49
N ASP A 27 -16.49 9.57 10.27
CA ASP A 27 -15.13 8.98 10.26
C ASP A 27 -14.75 8.38 8.90
N CYS A 28 -15.73 8.11 8.03
CA CYS A 28 -15.56 7.61 6.66
C CYS A 28 -16.75 7.99 5.78
N GLY A 29 -16.63 7.86 4.45
CA GLY A 29 -17.69 8.15 3.49
C GLY A 29 -17.54 7.34 2.21
N GLU A 30 -18.58 7.36 1.38
CA GLU A 30 -18.65 6.61 0.13
C GLU A 30 -18.62 7.50 -1.12
N SER A 31 -18.58 8.82 -0.95
CA SER A 31 -18.54 9.84 -1.99
C SER A 31 -17.56 10.94 -1.61
N ALA A 32 -17.41 11.95 -2.46
CA ALA A 32 -16.59 13.12 -2.13
C ALA A 32 -17.13 13.96 -0.97
N ASP A 33 -18.41 13.75 -0.58
CA ASP A 33 -19.06 14.54 0.46
C ASP A 33 -18.37 14.29 1.82
N GLY A 34 -17.90 15.36 2.44
CA GLY A 34 -17.18 15.29 3.71
C GLY A 34 -15.71 14.91 3.61
N PHE A 35 -15.17 14.56 2.42
CA PHE A 35 -13.77 14.21 2.25
C PHE A 35 -12.82 15.32 2.70
N ASP A 36 -13.07 16.56 2.30
CA ASP A 36 -12.20 17.70 2.65
C ASP A 36 -12.19 17.94 4.17
N GLN A 37 -13.33 17.81 4.85
CA GLN A 37 -13.41 17.94 6.30
C GLN A 37 -12.67 16.79 7.01
N TRP A 38 -12.84 15.57 6.51
CA TRP A 38 -12.12 14.42 7.00
C TRP A 38 -10.60 14.59 6.79
N LEU A 39 -10.15 15.00 5.60
CA LEU A 39 -8.74 15.20 5.28
C LEU A 39 -8.12 16.29 6.18
N ALA A 40 -8.86 17.38 6.45
CA ALA A 40 -8.40 18.41 7.38
C ALA A 40 -8.19 17.84 8.80
N SER A 41 -9.11 16.99 9.26
CA SER A 41 -8.99 16.30 10.55
C SER A 41 -7.84 15.30 10.55
N PHE A 42 -7.66 14.53 9.46
CA PHE A 42 -6.57 13.57 9.29
C PHE A 42 -5.18 14.24 9.31
N LYS A 43 -5.03 15.42 8.68
CA LYS A 43 -3.79 16.20 8.73
C LYS A 43 -3.38 16.51 10.18
N GLN A 44 -4.34 16.86 11.04
CA GLN A 44 -4.07 17.11 12.47
C GLN A 44 -3.67 15.82 13.20
N VAL A 45 -4.26 14.67 12.84
CA VAL A 45 -3.85 13.36 13.38
C VAL A 45 -2.40 13.08 12.98
N ALA A 46 -2.05 13.22 11.70
CA ALA A 46 -0.70 12.98 11.19
C ALA A 46 0.36 13.82 11.94
N VAL A 47 0.07 15.10 12.20
CA VAL A 47 0.98 15.96 12.98
C VAL A 47 1.11 15.46 14.42
N ARG A 48 0.03 15.07 15.07
CA ARG A 48 0.09 14.52 16.45
C ARG A 48 0.88 13.20 16.50
N ASP A 49 0.82 12.40 15.42
CA ASP A 49 1.56 11.14 15.29
C ASP A 49 3.04 11.34 14.88
N GLY A 50 3.51 12.60 14.87
CA GLY A 50 4.92 12.94 14.70
C GLY A 50 5.36 13.24 13.26
N ILE A 51 4.43 13.39 12.32
CA ILE A 51 4.73 13.89 10.98
C ILE A 51 4.84 15.43 11.04
N SER A 52 5.92 15.98 10.48
CA SER A 52 6.10 17.43 10.45
C SER A 52 5.02 18.13 9.62
N GLN A 53 4.62 19.34 10.02
CA GLN A 53 3.63 20.13 9.29
C GLN A 53 4.05 20.34 7.82
N GLN A 54 5.36 20.56 7.57
CA GLN A 54 5.90 20.73 6.22
C GLN A 54 5.63 19.50 5.33
N VAL A 55 5.81 18.28 5.85
CA VAL A 55 5.54 17.04 5.12
C VAL A 55 4.05 16.88 4.87
N VAL A 56 3.21 17.14 5.88
CA VAL A 56 1.75 17.10 5.74
C VAL A 56 1.30 18.05 4.63
N ASP A 57 1.79 19.30 4.65
CA ASP A 57 1.41 20.31 3.66
C ASP A 57 1.90 19.98 2.26
N SER A 58 3.16 19.53 2.12
CA SER A 58 3.71 19.18 0.80
C SER A 58 3.07 17.94 0.17
N SER A 59 2.55 17.02 0.99
CA SER A 59 2.00 15.74 0.54
C SER A 59 0.48 15.76 0.40
N LEU A 60 -0.23 16.50 1.26
CA LEU A 60 -1.69 16.44 1.35
C LEU A 60 -2.41 17.71 0.90
N ASN A 61 -1.70 18.81 0.60
CA ASN A 61 -2.36 19.99 0.02
C ASN A 61 -2.74 19.71 -1.45
N GLY A 62 -4.01 20.01 -1.77
CA GLY A 62 -4.57 19.75 -3.10
C GLY A 62 -4.95 18.29 -3.37
N VAL A 63 -4.81 17.39 -2.40
CA VAL A 63 -5.33 16.03 -2.50
C VAL A 63 -6.85 16.06 -2.51
N ALA A 64 -7.45 15.43 -3.51
CA ALA A 64 -8.90 15.31 -3.67
C ALA A 64 -9.32 13.83 -3.67
N PHE A 65 -10.61 13.60 -3.35
CA PHE A 65 -11.22 12.29 -3.48
C PHE A 65 -11.20 11.84 -4.95
N ASP A 66 -10.74 10.61 -5.18
CA ASP A 66 -10.71 9.99 -6.51
C ASP A 66 -11.82 8.97 -6.66
N PRO A 67 -12.92 9.30 -7.36
CA PRO A 67 -14.05 8.39 -7.52
C PRO A 67 -13.70 7.13 -8.32
N ALA A 68 -12.69 7.18 -9.19
CA ALA A 68 -12.24 6.02 -9.95
C ALA A 68 -11.51 5.01 -9.05
N VAL A 69 -10.71 5.48 -8.09
CA VAL A 69 -10.07 4.66 -7.06
C VAL A 69 -11.14 3.99 -6.19
N ALA A 70 -12.11 4.75 -5.67
CA ALA A 70 -13.19 4.22 -4.85
C ALA A 70 -14.04 3.17 -5.60
N ALA A 71 -14.41 3.45 -6.85
CA ALA A 71 -15.17 2.51 -7.68
C ALA A 71 -14.38 1.22 -7.93
N ARG A 72 -13.07 1.34 -8.20
CA ARG A 72 -12.20 0.17 -8.41
C ARG A 72 -12.07 -0.68 -7.15
N ASP A 73 -11.96 -0.07 -5.98
CA ASP A 73 -11.93 -0.78 -4.71
C ASP A 73 -13.20 -1.59 -4.46
N ARG A 74 -14.36 -1.01 -4.76
CA ARG A 74 -15.67 -1.68 -4.59
C ARG A 74 -15.91 -2.80 -5.60
N SER A 75 -15.33 -2.69 -6.80
CA SER A 75 -15.53 -3.64 -7.90
C SER A 75 -14.55 -4.82 -7.91
N GLN A 76 -13.69 -4.95 -6.90
CA GLN A 76 -12.73 -6.06 -6.84
C GLN A 76 -13.43 -7.41 -6.83
N ASN A 77 -13.15 -8.24 -7.83
CA ASN A 77 -13.65 -9.62 -7.95
C ASN A 77 -12.47 -10.59 -7.88
N PHE A 78 -12.46 -11.43 -6.86
CA PHE A 78 -11.39 -12.40 -6.59
C PHE A 78 -11.63 -13.78 -7.23
N GLY A 79 -12.70 -13.93 -8.03
CA GLY A 79 -13.12 -15.21 -8.63
C GLY A 79 -12.48 -15.55 -9.97
N THR A 80 -11.24 -15.14 -10.25
CA THR A 80 -10.60 -15.39 -11.55
C THR A 80 -10.09 -16.83 -11.64
N ASN A 81 -10.36 -17.52 -12.77
CA ASN A 81 -9.84 -18.85 -13.05
C ASN A 81 -8.31 -18.80 -13.24
N PHE A 82 -7.60 -19.73 -12.59
CA PHE A 82 -6.13 -19.79 -12.60
C PHE A 82 -5.54 -19.93 -14.03
N ALA A 83 -6.10 -20.81 -14.86
CA ALA A 83 -5.59 -21.02 -16.22
C ALA A 83 -5.70 -19.74 -17.07
N ALA A 84 -6.85 -19.06 -16.99
CA ALA A 84 -7.05 -17.80 -17.70
C ALA A 84 -6.17 -16.67 -17.15
N PHE A 85 -5.98 -16.59 -15.83
CA PHE A 85 -5.14 -15.60 -15.20
C PHE A 85 -3.65 -15.82 -15.57
N SER A 86 -3.15 -17.03 -15.40
CA SER A 86 -1.74 -17.35 -15.68
C SER A 86 -1.41 -17.16 -17.17
N ALA A 87 -2.28 -17.60 -18.09
CA ALA A 87 -2.09 -17.41 -19.53
C ALA A 87 -2.02 -15.92 -19.93
N ARG A 88 -2.82 -15.06 -19.29
CA ARG A 88 -2.78 -13.61 -19.52
C ARG A 88 -1.48 -12.97 -19.01
N HIS A 89 -0.95 -13.45 -17.91
CA HIS A 89 0.19 -12.82 -17.23
C HIS A 89 1.54 -13.45 -17.61
N ILE A 90 1.60 -14.75 -17.95
CA ILE A 90 2.83 -15.43 -18.38
C ILE A 90 2.85 -15.53 -19.91
N THR A 91 2.95 -14.38 -20.58
CA THR A 91 3.05 -14.35 -22.04
C THR A 91 4.45 -14.74 -22.51
N PRO A 92 4.62 -15.29 -23.74
CA PRO A 92 5.96 -15.59 -24.28
C PRO A 92 6.91 -14.39 -24.23
N SER A 93 6.41 -13.20 -24.52
CA SER A 93 7.19 -11.94 -24.46
C SER A 93 7.67 -11.63 -23.05
N ARG A 94 6.77 -11.74 -22.03
CA ARG A 94 7.14 -11.49 -20.63
C ARG A 94 8.11 -12.56 -20.12
N LEU A 95 7.91 -13.83 -20.48
CA LEU A 95 8.83 -14.91 -20.12
C LEU A 95 10.23 -14.65 -20.69
N LYS A 96 10.33 -14.30 -21.98
CA LYS A 96 11.61 -13.96 -22.62
C LYS A 96 12.30 -12.77 -21.92
N ARG A 97 11.56 -11.70 -21.62
CA ARG A 97 12.10 -10.57 -20.85
C ARG A 97 12.55 -10.99 -19.45
N GLY A 98 11.81 -11.84 -18.77
CA GLY A 98 12.20 -12.37 -17.46
C GLY A 98 13.52 -13.15 -17.50
N LYS A 99 13.71 -14.02 -18.50
CA LYS A 99 15.00 -14.68 -18.71
C LYS A 99 16.13 -13.69 -18.94
N ASN A 100 15.89 -12.63 -19.73
CA ASN A 100 16.87 -11.55 -19.89
C ASN A 100 17.16 -10.81 -18.57
N MET A 101 16.14 -10.60 -17.71
CA MET A 101 16.35 -9.98 -16.39
C MET A 101 17.16 -10.88 -15.46
N LEU A 102 16.94 -12.20 -15.48
CA LEU A 102 17.79 -13.14 -14.74
C LEU A 102 19.27 -13.04 -15.13
N LEU A 103 19.57 -12.86 -16.41
CA LEU A 103 20.92 -12.64 -16.90
C LEU A 103 21.47 -11.25 -16.54
N ALA A 104 20.68 -10.21 -16.77
CA ALA A 104 21.11 -8.83 -16.53
C ALA A 104 21.36 -8.53 -15.04
N TYR A 105 20.65 -9.21 -14.14
CA TYR A 105 20.77 -9.05 -12.69
C TYR A 105 21.38 -10.28 -12.01
N ALA A 106 22.16 -11.11 -12.74
CA ALA A 106 22.71 -12.36 -12.22
C ALA A 106 23.53 -12.16 -10.94
N GLU A 107 24.44 -11.20 -10.90
CA GLU A 107 25.28 -10.89 -9.75
C GLU A 107 24.47 -10.41 -8.53
N PRO A 108 23.60 -9.38 -8.63
CA PRO A 108 22.71 -8.99 -7.55
C PRO A 108 21.82 -10.14 -7.08
N LEU A 109 21.22 -10.91 -7.98
CA LEU A 109 20.33 -12.02 -7.62
C LEU A 109 21.07 -13.12 -6.86
N GLN A 110 22.31 -13.45 -7.27
CA GLN A 110 23.14 -14.41 -6.55
C GLN A 110 23.45 -13.93 -5.12
N THR A 111 23.80 -12.67 -4.96
CA THR A 111 24.05 -12.07 -3.64
C THR A 111 22.79 -12.07 -2.77
N ILE A 112 21.63 -11.75 -3.35
CA ILE A 112 20.33 -11.76 -2.66
C ILE A 112 19.97 -13.18 -2.24
N GLU A 113 20.13 -14.17 -3.11
CA GLU A 113 19.85 -15.57 -2.79
C GLU A 113 20.75 -16.10 -1.67
N GLN A 114 22.04 -15.80 -1.70
CA GLN A 114 22.95 -16.15 -0.60
C GLN A 114 22.53 -15.54 0.74
N ARG A 115 22.04 -14.31 0.72
CA ARG A 115 21.67 -13.57 1.93
C ARG A 115 20.31 -13.94 2.49
N TYR A 116 19.31 -14.12 1.63
CA TYR A 116 17.91 -14.29 2.01
C TYR A 116 17.36 -15.69 1.74
N GLY A 117 18.06 -16.50 0.94
CA GLY A 117 17.66 -17.85 0.54
C GLY A 117 16.49 -17.87 -0.44
N VAL A 118 16.17 -16.75 -1.09
CA VAL A 118 15.09 -16.63 -2.07
C VAL A 118 15.67 -16.70 -3.48
N PRO A 119 15.29 -17.71 -4.30
CA PRO A 119 15.84 -17.88 -5.64
C PRO A 119 15.50 -16.72 -6.58
N GLY A 120 16.47 -16.36 -7.44
CA GLY A 120 16.30 -15.31 -8.43
C GLY A 120 15.04 -15.43 -9.30
N PRO A 121 14.69 -16.63 -9.82
CA PRO A 121 13.46 -16.83 -10.58
C PRO A 121 12.17 -16.39 -9.86
N VAL A 122 12.06 -16.60 -8.54
CA VAL A 122 10.89 -16.17 -7.75
C VAL A 122 10.79 -14.64 -7.70
N LEU A 123 11.91 -13.97 -7.47
CA LEU A 123 11.98 -12.51 -7.40
C LEU A 123 11.65 -11.86 -8.75
N VAL A 124 12.20 -12.41 -9.82
CA VAL A 124 11.96 -11.94 -11.20
C VAL A 124 10.51 -12.22 -11.63
N ALA A 125 9.91 -13.34 -11.20
CA ALA A 125 8.49 -13.62 -11.43
C ALA A 125 7.60 -12.56 -10.78
N ILE A 126 7.83 -12.23 -9.51
CA ILE A 126 7.10 -11.17 -8.80
C ILE A 126 7.29 -9.84 -9.52
N TRP A 127 8.51 -9.43 -9.82
CA TRP A 127 8.79 -8.19 -10.54
C TRP A 127 8.09 -8.10 -11.90
N GLY A 128 8.09 -9.22 -12.64
CA GLY A 128 7.37 -9.31 -13.92
C GLY A 128 5.86 -9.17 -13.79
N LEU A 129 5.26 -9.76 -12.76
CA LEU A 129 3.81 -9.69 -12.52
C LEU A 129 3.38 -8.32 -12.02
N GLU A 130 4.18 -7.67 -11.18
CA GLU A 130 3.82 -6.39 -10.56
C GLU A 130 3.92 -5.22 -11.54
N THR A 131 5.05 -5.10 -12.24
CA THR A 131 5.32 -3.90 -13.05
C THR A 131 5.85 -4.18 -14.44
N ASP A 132 5.83 -5.44 -14.89
CA ASP A 132 6.44 -5.82 -16.16
C ASP A 132 7.93 -5.41 -16.24
N TYR A 133 8.65 -5.68 -15.14
CA TYR A 133 10.08 -5.33 -14.95
C TYR A 133 10.32 -3.82 -14.91
N GLY A 134 9.46 -3.08 -14.24
CA GLY A 134 9.55 -1.64 -14.08
C GLY A 134 8.95 -0.82 -15.22
N ALA A 135 8.37 -1.45 -16.25
CA ALA A 135 7.74 -0.74 -17.36
C ALA A 135 6.41 -0.08 -16.97
N GLY A 136 5.75 -0.56 -15.92
CA GLY A 136 4.43 -0.07 -15.48
C GLY A 136 4.39 0.19 -13.99
N LEU A 137 5.00 1.27 -13.50
CA LEU A 137 5.07 1.64 -12.08
C LEU A 137 3.77 2.22 -11.51
N GLY A 138 2.73 2.34 -12.33
CA GLY A 138 1.47 2.98 -11.97
C GLY A 138 1.44 4.47 -12.30
N SER A 139 0.21 5.02 -12.40
CA SER A 139 -0.02 6.40 -12.84
C SER A 139 -0.90 7.21 -11.87
N TYR A 140 -1.36 6.62 -10.79
CA TYR A 140 -2.18 7.29 -9.79
C TYR A 140 -1.29 8.13 -8.85
N PRO A 141 -1.69 9.37 -8.50
CA PRO A 141 -1.03 10.10 -7.41
C PRO A 141 -1.21 9.31 -6.12
N THR A 142 -0.11 8.86 -5.53
CA THR A 142 -0.12 7.94 -4.38
C THR A 142 -0.91 8.49 -3.20
N PHE A 143 -0.74 9.78 -2.88
CA PHE A 143 -1.46 10.40 -1.76
C PHE A 143 -2.97 10.54 -2.02
N SER A 144 -3.39 10.83 -3.26
CA SER A 144 -4.83 10.87 -3.60
C SER A 144 -5.45 9.48 -3.53
N ALA A 145 -4.76 8.45 -4.02
CA ALA A 145 -5.22 7.07 -3.94
C ALA A 145 -5.35 6.60 -2.47
N LEU A 146 -4.30 6.78 -1.67
CA LEU A 146 -4.30 6.39 -0.26
C LEU A 146 -5.33 7.18 0.56
N ALA A 147 -5.44 8.50 0.37
CA ALA A 147 -6.41 9.32 1.10
C ALA A 147 -7.86 8.94 0.75
N THR A 148 -8.14 8.65 -0.54
CA THR A 148 -9.45 8.17 -0.96
C THR A 148 -9.81 6.87 -0.25
N LEU A 149 -8.91 5.89 -0.23
CA LEU A 149 -9.13 4.60 0.41
C LEU A 149 -9.13 4.68 1.93
N ALA A 150 -8.38 5.63 2.52
CA ALA A 150 -8.39 5.92 3.96
C ALA A 150 -9.69 6.58 4.43
N TYR A 151 -10.40 7.25 3.53
CA TYR A 151 -11.72 7.81 3.77
C TYR A 151 -12.85 6.82 3.45
N GLU A 152 -12.70 5.96 2.46
CA GLU A 152 -13.67 4.95 2.05
C GLU A 152 -13.93 3.94 3.17
N CYS A 153 -15.22 3.73 3.55
CA CYS A 153 -15.58 2.99 4.77
C CYS A 153 -15.10 1.53 4.78
N ARG A 154 -14.99 0.90 3.63
CA ARG A 154 -14.74 -0.54 3.51
C ARG A 154 -13.44 -1.01 4.16
N ARG A 155 -12.35 -0.25 3.99
CA ARG A 155 -11.02 -0.57 4.51
C ARG A 155 -10.31 0.65 5.11
N ALA A 156 -11.07 1.65 5.56
CA ALA A 156 -10.55 2.93 6.03
C ALA A 156 -9.37 2.80 7.00
N GLN A 157 -9.49 1.95 8.01
CA GLN A 157 -8.48 1.83 9.05
C GLN A 157 -7.12 1.33 8.52
N VAL A 158 -7.13 0.37 7.59
CA VAL A 158 -5.90 -0.14 6.95
C VAL A 158 -5.23 0.97 6.16
N TYR A 159 -5.99 1.68 5.33
CA TYR A 159 -5.41 2.73 4.47
C TYR A 159 -5.03 4.00 5.22
N ARG A 160 -5.62 4.28 6.39
CA ARG A 160 -5.15 5.36 7.28
C ARG A 160 -3.73 5.08 7.79
N ALA A 161 -3.46 3.83 8.17
CA ALA A 161 -2.10 3.43 8.56
C ALA A 161 -1.13 3.57 7.38
N GLU A 162 -1.50 3.08 6.19
CA GLU A 162 -0.67 3.20 4.99
C GLU A 162 -0.43 4.68 4.58
N LEU A 163 -1.42 5.55 4.78
CA LEU A 163 -1.28 6.98 4.50
C LEU A 163 -0.30 7.67 5.49
N ILE A 164 -0.32 7.30 6.78
CA ILE A 164 0.69 7.74 7.76
C ILE A 164 2.08 7.21 7.37
N ASP A 165 2.18 5.94 6.99
CA ASP A 165 3.46 5.36 6.58
C ASP A 165 4.00 6.00 5.30
N ALA A 166 3.14 6.37 4.34
CA ALA A 166 3.54 7.15 3.16
C ALA A 166 4.10 8.54 3.55
N LEU A 167 3.46 9.24 4.49
CA LEU A 167 3.97 10.51 5.01
C LEU A 167 5.32 10.31 5.73
N MET A 168 5.48 9.20 6.47
CA MET A 168 6.75 8.86 7.12
C MET A 168 7.86 8.60 6.10
N LEU A 169 7.56 7.95 4.96
CA LEU A 169 8.52 7.80 3.87
C LEU A 169 8.99 9.15 3.32
N VAL A 170 8.07 10.11 3.14
CA VAL A 170 8.43 11.48 2.72
C VAL A 170 9.29 12.16 3.78
N GLN A 171 8.91 12.06 5.06
CA GLN A 171 9.66 12.65 6.18
C GLN A 171 11.09 12.13 6.28
N ARG A 172 11.31 10.86 5.94
CA ARG A 172 12.64 10.23 5.90
C ARG A 172 13.40 10.48 4.59
N GLY A 173 12.84 11.21 3.63
CA GLY A 173 13.44 11.44 2.32
C GLY A 173 13.50 10.20 1.42
N LEU A 174 12.69 9.19 1.71
CA LEU A 174 12.63 7.91 0.97
C LEU A 174 11.61 7.93 -0.17
N MET A 175 10.68 8.90 -0.17
CA MET A 175 9.67 9.07 -1.19
C MET A 175 9.42 10.55 -1.45
N HIS A 176 9.13 10.91 -2.70
CA HIS A 176 8.75 12.29 -3.05
C HIS A 176 7.24 12.53 -2.81
N PRO A 177 6.81 13.72 -2.36
CA PRO A 177 5.38 14.05 -2.19
C PRO A 177 4.53 13.85 -3.45
N SER A 178 5.09 14.02 -4.64
CA SER A 178 4.41 13.78 -5.91
C SER A 178 4.53 12.35 -6.44
N GLN A 179 4.90 11.38 -5.59
CA GLN A 179 5.02 9.98 -5.99
C GLN A 179 3.75 9.47 -6.68
N ARG A 180 3.95 8.71 -7.75
CA ARG A 180 2.89 7.98 -8.44
C ARG A 180 3.09 6.48 -8.24
N GLY A 181 1.98 5.75 -8.24
CA GLY A 181 1.98 4.31 -8.02
C GLY A 181 0.73 3.65 -8.59
N ALA A 182 0.38 2.48 -8.08
CA ALA A 182 -0.87 1.82 -8.43
C ALA A 182 -2.07 2.51 -7.77
N TRP A 183 -3.25 2.07 -8.17
CA TRP A 183 -4.53 2.65 -7.73
C TRP A 183 -4.82 2.46 -6.24
N ALA A 184 -4.24 1.44 -5.60
CA ALA A 184 -4.41 1.18 -4.17
C ALA A 184 -3.23 1.69 -3.32
N GLY A 185 -2.33 2.50 -3.92
CA GLY A 185 -1.25 3.18 -3.19
C GLY A 185 0.06 2.42 -3.15
N GLU A 186 0.16 1.27 -3.84
CA GLU A 186 1.40 0.53 -4.00
C GLU A 186 2.38 1.32 -4.87
N ILE A 187 3.69 1.23 -4.55
CA ILE A 187 4.74 2.03 -5.16
C ILE A 187 5.96 1.20 -5.57
N GLY A 188 6.64 1.67 -6.61
CA GLY A 188 7.94 1.17 -7.02
C GLY A 188 7.93 -0.09 -7.85
N GLN A 189 9.10 -0.69 -8.00
CA GLN A 189 9.40 -1.78 -8.93
C GLN A 189 8.58 -3.05 -8.69
N THR A 190 8.38 -3.41 -7.43
CA THR A 190 7.63 -4.59 -7.00
C THR A 190 6.37 -4.23 -6.22
N GLN A 191 5.87 -2.99 -6.35
CA GLN A 191 4.59 -2.53 -5.83
C GLN A 191 4.43 -2.75 -4.31
N PHE A 192 5.41 -2.24 -3.55
CA PHE A 192 5.33 -2.23 -2.09
C PHE A 192 4.22 -1.29 -1.58
N MET A 193 3.49 -1.73 -0.56
CA MET A 193 2.75 -0.79 0.28
C MET A 193 3.73 0.06 1.12
N PRO A 194 3.37 1.30 1.49
CA PRO A 194 4.23 2.17 2.31
C PRO A 194 4.75 1.51 3.60
N SER A 195 3.89 0.79 4.32
CA SER A 195 4.28 0.03 5.52
C SER A 195 5.34 -1.03 5.24
N ALA A 196 5.18 -1.77 4.14
CA ALA A 196 6.12 -2.78 3.73
C ALA A 196 7.46 -2.15 3.29
N TYR A 197 7.43 -0.99 2.63
CA TYR A 197 8.63 -0.23 2.31
C TYR A 197 9.39 0.15 3.59
N LEU A 198 8.73 0.77 4.55
CA LEU A 198 9.35 1.17 5.83
C LEU A 198 9.99 -0.01 6.56
N LYS A 199 9.39 -1.17 6.48
CA LYS A 199 9.81 -2.35 7.25
C LYS A 199 10.85 -3.19 6.55
N TYR A 200 10.77 -3.33 5.23
CA TYR A 200 11.54 -4.34 4.49
C TYR A 200 12.51 -3.76 3.46
N ALA A 201 12.49 -2.45 3.17
CA ALA A 201 13.42 -1.88 2.21
C ALA A 201 14.87 -2.01 2.68
N VAL A 202 15.70 -2.59 1.82
CA VAL A 202 17.13 -2.79 2.06
C VAL A 202 17.91 -2.45 0.80
N ASN A 203 19.11 -1.94 1.00
CA ASN A 203 20.06 -1.74 -0.10
C ASN A 203 20.63 -3.11 -0.55
N ALA A 204 20.63 -3.36 -1.86
CA ALA A 204 21.07 -4.63 -2.44
C ALA A 204 22.56 -4.90 -2.14
N GLN A 205 23.38 -3.86 -2.08
CA GLN A 205 24.80 -3.95 -1.76
C GLN A 205 25.09 -4.03 -0.25
N GLY A 206 24.05 -3.86 0.60
CA GLY A 206 24.14 -3.82 2.05
C GLY A 206 24.30 -2.39 2.59
N GLY A 207 24.10 -2.23 3.91
CA GLY A 207 24.36 -0.96 4.60
C GLY A 207 23.28 0.08 4.42
N GLY A 208 22.07 -0.16 4.95
CA GLY A 208 21.03 0.86 5.05
C GLY A 208 19.74 0.55 4.28
N VAL A 209 18.89 1.58 4.20
CA VAL A 209 17.60 1.50 3.53
C VAL A 209 17.82 1.59 2.01
N GLY A 210 17.24 0.65 1.27
CA GLY A 210 17.25 0.66 -0.19
C GLY A 210 16.19 1.58 -0.78
N ASN A 211 16.27 1.78 -2.09
CA ASN A 211 15.27 2.53 -2.85
C ASN A 211 14.51 1.60 -3.83
N PRO A 212 13.51 0.81 -3.36
CA PRO A 212 12.75 -0.08 -4.22
C PRO A 212 11.83 0.66 -5.21
N ILE A 213 11.72 1.99 -5.13
CA ILE A 213 10.97 2.77 -6.11
C ILE A 213 11.75 2.88 -7.42
N SER A 214 13.02 3.27 -7.36
CA SER A 214 13.82 3.59 -8.56
C SER A 214 14.94 2.58 -8.86
N SER A 215 15.38 1.79 -7.85
CA SER A 215 16.45 0.79 -8.01
C SER A 215 15.87 -0.61 -8.13
N PRO A 216 15.95 -1.26 -9.30
CA PRO A 216 15.51 -2.65 -9.43
C PRO A 216 16.26 -3.61 -8.50
N ALA A 217 17.57 -3.44 -8.32
CA ALA A 217 18.34 -4.29 -7.43
C ALA A 217 17.86 -4.17 -5.97
N ASP A 218 17.60 -2.94 -5.49
CA ASP A 218 17.07 -2.73 -4.14
C ASP A 218 15.65 -3.28 -4.00
N ALA A 219 14.83 -3.18 -5.06
CA ALA A 219 13.50 -3.76 -5.06
C ALA A 219 13.53 -5.29 -4.93
N LEU A 220 14.40 -5.95 -5.70
CA LEU A 220 14.59 -7.41 -5.63
C LEU A 220 15.11 -7.84 -4.24
N ALA A 221 16.09 -7.11 -3.68
CA ALA A 221 16.61 -7.36 -2.34
C ALA A 221 15.54 -7.14 -1.25
N SER A 222 14.76 -6.07 -1.37
CA SER A 222 13.66 -5.75 -0.45
C SER A 222 12.54 -6.79 -0.53
N THR A 223 12.20 -7.27 -1.73
CA THR A 223 11.23 -8.35 -1.93
C THR A 223 11.73 -9.64 -1.27
N ALA A 224 13.00 -9.98 -1.44
CA ALA A 224 13.59 -11.14 -0.78
C ALA A 224 13.58 -11.00 0.75
N ASN A 225 13.89 -9.81 1.27
CA ASN A 225 13.82 -9.50 2.70
C ASN A 225 12.39 -9.61 3.25
N PHE A 226 11.39 -9.15 2.50
CA PHE A 226 9.97 -9.35 2.83
C PHE A 226 9.63 -10.84 2.93
N LEU A 227 9.94 -11.63 1.89
CA LEU A 227 9.64 -13.06 1.87
C LEU A 227 10.37 -13.79 3.02
N ARG A 228 11.64 -13.46 3.26
CA ARG A 228 12.40 -14.03 4.40
C ARG A 228 11.77 -13.66 5.74
N GLY A 229 11.35 -12.41 5.91
CA GLY A 229 10.68 -11.91 7.11
C GLY A 229 9.31 -12.57 7.39
N HIS A 230 8.70 -13.17 6.35
CA HIS A 230 7.44 -13.92 6.44
C HIS A 230 7.65 -15.45 6.46
N GLY A 231 8.88 -15.92 6.68
CA GLY A 231 9.17 -17.32 6.92
C GLY A 231 9.63 -18.11 5.69
N TRP A 232 10.13 -17.44 4.64
CA TRP A 232 10.74 -18.15 3.52
C TRP A 232 11.83 -19.11 3.99
N THR A 233 11.69 -20.38 3.62
CA THR A 233 12.63 -21.45 3.96
C THR A 233 13.53 -21.73 2.77
N PRO A 234 14.86 -21.47 2.88
CA PRO A 234 15.81 -21.74 1.80
C PRO A 234 15.80 -23.20 1.38
N GLY A 235 15.81 -23.46 0.07
CA GLY A 235 15.80 -24.81 -0.49
C GLY A 235 14.47 -25.55 -0.46
N ALA A 236 13.43 -25.01 0.22
CA ALA A 236 12.09 -25.57 0.18
C ALA A 236 11.35 -25.11 -1.09
N GLY A 237 10.39 -25.93 -1.53
CA GLY A 237 9.58 -25.62 -2.71
C GLY A 237 8.54 -24.53 -2.44
N TRP A 238 8.00 -23.97 -3.52
CA TRP A 238 7.04 -22.85 -3.51
C TRP A 238 5.74 -23.13 -4.26
N ASP A 239 5.51 -24.34 -4.72
CA ASP A 239 4.24 -24.75 -5.32
C ASP A 239 3.13 -24.90 -4.29
N GLU A 240 1.90 -24.96 -4.75
CA GLU A 240 0.75 -25.20 -3.87
C GLU A 240 0.97 -26.45 -3.01
N GLY A 241 0.81 -26.29 -1.70
CA GLY A 241 1.07 -27.35 -0.73
C GLY A 241 2.52 -27.46 -0.24
N GLN A 242 3.45 -26.72 -0.82
CA GLN A 242 4.84 -26.64 -0.36
C GLN A 242 5.06 -25.49 0.64
N PRO A 243 6.13 -25.53 1.47
CA PRO A 243 6.30 -24.60 2.59
C PRO A 243 6.26 -23.12 2.18
N ASN A 244 6.94 -22.74 1.08
CA ASN A 244 7.05 -21.36 0.66
C ASN A 244 5.81 -20.82 -0.07
N PHE A 245 4.84 -21.66 -0.42
CA PHE A 245 3.59 -21.20 -1.00
C PHE A 245 2.82 -20.27 -0.06
N ASN A 246 2.79 -20.59 1.24
CA ASN A 246 2.16 -19.74 2.24
C ASN A 246 2.87 -18.39 2.40
N VAL A 247 4.16 -18.31 2.09
CA VAL A 247 4.90 -17.05 2.08
C VAL A 247 4.54 -16.20 0.86
N LEU A 248 4.30 -16.81 -0.31
CA LEU A 248 3.78 -16.11 -1.47
C LEU A 248 2.37 -15.53 -1.21
N LEU A 249 1.54 -16.20 -0.40
CA LEU A 249 0.24 -15.67 0.04
C LEU A 249 0.37 -14.48 1.00
N GLN A 250 1.52 -14.29 1.68
CA GLN A 250 1.78 -13.07 2.45
C GLN A 250 2.14 -11.88 1.54
N TRP A 251 2.74 -12.16 0.38
CA TRP A 251 2.98 -11.13 -0.63
C TRP A 251 1.68 -10.64 -1.26
N ASN A 252 0.84 -11.58 -1.69
CA ASN A 252 -0.49 -11.31 -2.22
C ASN A 252 -1.45 -12.43 -1.83
N SER A 253 -2.48 -12.09 -1.08
CA SER A 253 -3.41 -13.06 -0.48
C SER A 253 -4.31 -13.80 -1.48
N ALA A 254 -4.29 -13.42 -2.77
CA ALA A 254 -5.06 -14.11 -3.80
C ALA A 254 -4.35 -15.42 -4.22
N PRO A 255 -4.94 -16.61 -3.99
CA PRO A 255 -4.30 -17.89 -4.36
C PRO A 255 -3.98 -17.99 -5.85
N VAL A 256 -4.80 -17.39 -6.72
CA VAL A 256 -4.56 -17.36 -8.16
C VAL A 256 -3.26 -16.62 -8.49
N TYR A 257 -2.94 -15.55 -7.75
CA TYR A 257 -1.69 -14.81 -7.92
C TYR A 257 -0.49 -15.64 -7.43
N ALA A 258 -0.55 -16.19 -6.21
CA ALA A 258 0.53 -17.01 -5.66
C ALA A 258 0.87 -18.22 -6.55
N LYS A 259 -0.14 -18.93 -7.05
CA LYS A 259 0.03 -20.01 -8.05
C LYS A 259 0.67 -19.50 -9.35
N THR A 260 0.36 -18.27 -9.76
CA THR A 260 0.93 -17.71 -11.00
C THR A 260 2.40 -17.31 -10.77
N VAL A 261 2.77 -16.79 -9.61
CA VAL A 261 4.18 -16.56 -9.23
C VAL A 261 4.95 -17.88 -9.27
N ALA A 262 4.42 -18.94 -8.64
CA ALA A 262 5.03 -20.26 -8.59
C ALA A 262 5.29 -20.81 -10.01
N LEU A 263 4.26 -20.89 -10.83
CA LEU A 263 4.38 -21.36 -12.23
C LEU A 263 5.34 -20.49 -13.06
N PHE A 264 5.33 -19.17 -12.85
CA PHE A 264 6.20 -18.27 -13.59
C PHE A 264 7.66 -18.46 -13.19
N ALA A 265 7.95 -18.61 -11.90
CA ALA A 265 9.27 -18.88 -11.38
C ALA A 265 9.85 -20.20 -11.93
N GLU A 266 9.03 -21.27 -12.00
CA GLU A 266 9.41 -22.54 -12.63
C GLU A 266 9.79 -22.37 -14.11
N LYS A 267 8.93 -21.67 -14.88
CA LYS A 267 9.21 -21.41 -16.30
C LYS A 267 10.46 -20.55 -16.52
N LEU A 268 10.77 -19.64 -15.61
CA LEU A 268 11.99 -18.84 -15.65
C LEU A 268 13.24 -19.67 -15.31
N ALA A 269 13.12 -20.63 -14.39
CA ALA A 269 14.21 -21.52 -13.99
C ALA A 269 14.49 -22.62 -15.03
N ALA A 270 13.51 -22.94 -15.87
CA ALA A 270 13.67 -23.99 -16.88
C ALA A 270 14.74 -23.61 -17.92
N PRO A 271 15.65 -24.55 -18.29
CA PRO A 271 16.58 -24.32 -19.39
C PRO A 271 15.85 -24.04 -20.70
N GLU A 272 16.53 -23.39 -21.65
CA GLU A 272 16.01 -23.14 -23.00
C GLU A 272 15.95 -24.42 -23.84
#